data_075c078172ef5a5be77f6e9d650c075a
#
_entry.id   075c078172ef5a5be77f6e9d650c075a
#
_cell.length_a   1.000
_cell.length_b   1.000
_cell.length_c   1.000
_cell.angle_alpha   90.00
_cell.angle_beta   90.00
_cell.angle_gamma   90.00
#
_symmetry.space_group_name_H-M   'P 1'
#
loop_
_entity.id
_entity.type
_entity.pdbx_description
1 polymer ?
#
loop_
_entity_poly.entity_id
_entity_poly.type
_entity_poly.pdbx_seq_one_letter_code
_entity_poly.pdbx_strand_id
1 'polypeptide(L)'
;MENAERRVLVLENPAYRDSPRIGASLNMVVNLQVLMPGEIARPHRHRLNALRFIIEGDGRAVTIVDGTPCPMFPGDFLLTPGWCWHEHSHDGKGRAVWLDALDAQLQRHLCTNEFEPGPSNDMPPSRSEDASAAAGVTPLNLQEDKPYSPIFRYPLSRVVDALGAMPAAADGLRRVRYTNPLTGGPAMPGVDCYMLAPPHERQTRAYRTNANMMCLVVEGEGASQIGDETLRWRKNDIFSLPRGHWISHRAESGDAKLFQLTDREVLARLDYLREEFRG
;
A
#
# COMPACT_ATOMS: atom_id res chain seq x y z
N MET A 1 -22.82 8.98 -15.49
CA MET A 1 -22.06 7.76 -15.18
C MET A 1 -22.92 6.87 -14.28
N GLU A 2 -24.09 6.47 -14.78
CA GLU A 2 -25.10 5.76 -13.98
C GLU A 2 -24.85 4.26 -13.81
N ASN A 3 -23.80 3.68 -14.45
CA ASN A 3 -23.52 2.24 -14.40
C ASN A 3 -22.01 1.92 -14.25
N ALA A 4 -21.26 2.74 -13.51
CA ALA A 4 -19.87 2.43 -13.25
C ALA A 4 -19.77 1.43 -12.10
N GLU A 5 -19.10 0.30 -12.29
CA GLU A 5 -18.80 -0.64 -11.21
C GLU A 5 -17.97 0.01 -10.10
N ARG A 6 -17.07 0.91 -10.45
CA ARG A 6 -16.24 1.73 -9.57
C ARG A 6 -15.64 2.91 -10.34
N ARG A 7 -15.18 3.92 -9.61
CA ARG A 7 -14.51 5.10 -10.18
C ARG A 7 -13.03 5.03 -9.85
N VAL A 8 -12.20 5.26 -10.85
CA VAL A 8 -10.74 5.19 -10.73
C VAL A 8 -10.13 6.50 -11.22
N LEU A 9 -9.33 7.14 -10.36
CA LEU A 9 -8.50 8.29 -10.70
C LEU A 9 -7.03 7.83 -10.69
N VAL A 10 -6.43 7.74 -11.87
CA VAL A 10 -5.01 7.40 -12.03
C VAL A 10 -4.16 8.60 -11.61
N LEU A 11 -3.19 8.37 -10.74
CA LEU A 11 -2.22 9.39 -10.36
C LEU A 11 -1.02 9.33 -11.30
N GLU A 12 -0.69 10.46 -11.89
CA GLU A 12 0.43 10.60 -12.82
C GLU A 12 1.48 11.54 -12.24
N ASN A 13 2.73 11.14 -12.35
CA ASN A 13 3.84 12.01 -12.00
C ASN A 13 4.16 12.92 -13.21
N PRO A 14 4.06 14.25 -13.06
CA PRO A 14 4.32 15.19 -14.16
C PRO A 14 5.71 15.04 -14.80
N ALA A 15 6.71 14.55 -14.04
CA ALA A 15 8.05 14.29 -14.56
C ALA A 15 8.09 13.17 -15.63
N TYR A 16 7.03 12.37 -15.76
CA TYR A 16 6.93 11.29 -16.74
C TYR A 16 5.94 11.59 -17.88
N ARG A 17 5.41 12.82 -17.97
CA ARG A 17 4.37 13.19 -18.95
C ARG A 17 4.77 12.91 -20.39
N ASP A 18 6.03 13.12 -20.74
CA ASP A 18 6.57 12.89 -22.08
C ASP A 18 7.17 11.48 -22.25
N SER A 19 7.02 10.63 -21.23
CA SER A 19 7.46 9.23 -21.26
C SER A 19 6.32 8.33 -21.73
N PRO A 20 6.59 7.25 -22.47
CA PRO A 20 5.60 6.22 -22.76
C PRO A 20 5.12 5.47 -21.49
N ARG A 21 5.66 5.82 -20.33
CA ARG A 21 5.35 5.23 -19.02
C ARG A 21 4.37 6.14 -18.29
N ILE A 22 3.10 5.75 -18.28
CA ILE A 22 2.06 6.42 -17.52
C ILE A 22 2.04 5.83 -16.11
N GLY A 23 2.12 6.68 -15.08
CA GLY A 23 2.00 6.25 -13.68
C GLY A 23 2.67 7.20 -12.69
N ALA A 24 2.47 6.92 -11.44
CA ALA A 24 3.02 7.69 -10.33
C ALA A 24 4.52 7.41 -10.11
N SER A 25 5.00 6.23 -10.53
CA SER A 25 6.40 5.84 -10.53
C SER A 25 6.75 4.99 -11.75
N LEU A 26 8.03 4.64 -11.89
CA LEU A 26 8.51 3.84 -13.03
C LEU A 26 8.03 2.39 -13.02
N ASN A 27 7.74 1.82 -11.83
CA ASN A 27 7.41 0.40 -11.66
C ASN A 27 5.99 0.17 -11.12
N MET A 28 5.36 1.23 -10.59
CA MET A 28 4.06 1.14 -9.93
C MET A 28 3.05 2.09 -10.56
N VAL A 29 1.84 1.62 -10.72
CA VAL A 29 0.67 2.46 -10.98
C VAL A 29 -0.03 2.68 -9.64
N VAL A 30 -0.40 3.93 -9.36
CA VAL A 30 -1.11 4.32 -8.13
C VAL A 30 -2.38 5.06 -8.53
N ASN A 31 -3.48 4.66 -7.93
CA ASN A 31 -4.82 5.17 -8.21
C ASN A 31 -5.53 5.56 -6.92
N LEU A 32 -6.49 6.47 -7.02
CA LEU A 32 -7.57 6.57 -6.05
C LEU A 32 -8.80 5.88 -6.63
N GLN A 33 -9.41 5.00 -5.85
CA GLN A 33 -10.65 4.35 -6.22
C GLN A 33 -11.77 4.73 -5.26
N VAL A 34 -12.99 4.80 -5.81
CA VAL A 34 -14.20 5.15 -5.07
C VAL A 34 -15.29 4.14 -5.38
N LEU A 35 -15.91 3.62 -4.31
CA LEU A 35 -17.10 2.78 -4.37
C LEU A 35 -18.23 3.48 -3.60
N MET A 36 -19.37 3.64 -4.24
CA MET A 36 -20.56 4.25 -3.65
C MET A 36 -21.48 3.18 -3.04
N PRO A 37 -22.38 3.54 -2.12
CA PRO A 37 -23.37 2.65 -1.58
C PRO A 37 -24.17 1.92 -2.68
N GLY A 38 -24.29 0.59 -2.56
CA GLY A 38 -24.98 -0.27 -3.52
C GLY A 38 -24.15 -0.66 -4.74
N GLU A 39 -22.94 -0.13 -4.91
CA GLU A 39 -22.07 -0.53 -6.01
C GLU A 39 -21.31 -1.83 -5.70
N ILE A 40 -21.07 -2.61 -6.76
CA ILE A 40 -20.34 -3.87 -6.73
C ILE A 40 -19.33 -3.87 -7.88
N ALA A 41 -18.07 -4.11 -7.56
CA ALA A 41 -17.06 -4.47 -8.54
C ALA A 41 -16.96 -6.00 -8.61
N ARG A 42 -17.33 -6.55 -9.76
CA ARG A 42 -17.52 -8.01 -9.95
C ARG A 42 -16.24 -8.80 -9.71
N PRO A 43 -16.37 -10.10 -9.36
CA PRO A 43 -15.23 -10.99 -9.20
C PRO A 43 -14.35 -11.01 -10.44
N HIS A 44 -13.05 -10.88 -10.23
CA HIS A 44 -12.03 -11.05 -11.26
C HIS A 44 -10.68 -11.39 -10.61
N ARG A 45 -9.73 -11.82 -11.41
CA ARG A 45 -8.33 -11.96 -10.99
C ARG A 45 -7.38 -11.47 -12.07
N HIS A 46 -6.22 -11.06 -11.64
CA HIS A 46 -5.13 -10.63 -12.50
C HIS A 46 -3.78 -10.97 -11.89
N ARG A 47 -2.73 -11.05 -12.71
CA ARG A 47 -1.37 -11.32 -12.23
C ARG A 47 -0.79 -10.17 -11.43
N LEU A 48 -1.28 -8.97 -11.66
CA LEU A 48 -0.81 -7.79 -10.92
C LEU A 48 -1.01 -7.99 -9.43
N ASN A 49 0.02 -7.69 -8.66
CA ASN A 49 -0.12 -7.53 -7.22
C ASN A 49 -0.74 -6.16 -6.95
N ALA A 50 -1.85 -6.13 -6.25
CA ALA A 50 -2.52 -4.91 -5.86
C ALA A 50 -2.58 -4.81 -4.33
N LEU A 51 -2.37 -3.61 -3.84
CA LEU A 51 -2.55 -3.26 -2.44
C LEU A 51 -3.54 -2.11 -2.32
N ARG A 52 -4.23 -2.03 -1.19
CA ARG A 52 -5.19 -0.98 -0.91
C ARG A 52 -4.91 -0.38 0.46
N PHE A 53 -4.82 0.93 0.51
CA PHE A 53 -4.78 1.67 1.77
C PHE A 53 -6.05 2.49 1.88
N ILE A 54 -6.85 2.21 2.91
CA ILE A 54 -8.20 2.79 3.04
C ILE A 54 -8.11 4.21 3.58
N ILE A 55 -8.69 5.15 2.85
CA ILE A 55 -8.72 6.58 3.20
C ILE A 55 -10.05 6.94 3.86
N GLU A 56 -11.16 6.50 3.26
CA GLU A 56 -12.53 6.68 3.79
C GLU A 56 -13.28 5.35 3.74
N GLY A 57 -14.08 5.08 4.74
CA GLY A 57 -14.92 3.88 4.83
C GLY A 57 -15.53 3.74 6.22
N ASP A 58 -16.57 2.96 6.34
CA ASP A 58 -17.30 2.68 7.59
C ASP A 58 -17.28 1.18 7.96
N GLY A 59 -16.46 0.39 7.27
CA GLY A 59 -16.39 -1.06 7.42
C GLY A 59 -17.52 -1.82 6.71
N ARG A 60 -18.46 -1.10 6.07
CA ARG A 60 -19.55 -1.71 5.28
C ARG A 60 -19.14 -1.93 3.81
N ALA A 61 -18.16 -1.22 3.32
CA ALA A 61 -17.47 -1.59 2.11
C ALA A 61 -16.52 -2.76 2.43
N VAL A 62 -16.53 -3.79 1.61
CA VAL A 62 -15.76 -5.02 1.81
C VAL A 62 -15.03 -5.40 0.52
N THR A 63 -13.75 -5.72 0.64
CA THR A 63 -13.02 -6.46 -0.39
C THR A 63 -13.03 -7.94 0.00
N ILE A 64 -13.46 -8.84 -0.87
CA ILE A 64 -13.34 -10.28 -0.66
C ILE A 64 -12.14 -10.77 -1.47
N VAL A 65 -11.20 -11.45 -0.82
CA VAL A 65 -9.97 -11.99 -1.46
C VAL A 65 -9.91 -13.49 -1.21
N ASP A 66 -9.96 -14.29 -2.27
CA ASP A 66 -10.02 -15.76 -2.21
C ASP A 66 -11.01 -16.25 -1.14
N GLY A 67 -12.21 -15.64 -1.11
CA GLY A 67 -13.28 -15.95 -0.18
C GLY A 67 -13.08 -15.40 1.26
N THR A 68 -12.04 -14.58 1.51
CA THR A 68 -11.83 -13.91 2.79
C THR A 68 -12.37 -12.49 2.74
N PRO A 69 -13.44 -12.14 3.49
CA PRO A 69 -13.95 -10.79 3.55
C PRO A 69 -13.02 -9.89 4.36
N CYS A 70 -12.65 -8.76 3.79
CA CYS A 70 -11.80 -7.74 4.40
C CYS A 70 -12.59 -6.43 4.50
N PRO A 71 -13.21 -6.11 5.64
CA PRO A 71 -13.89 -4.84 5.85
C PRO A 71 -12.94 -3.66 5.71
N MET A 72 -13.42 -2.56 5.10
CA MET A 72 -12.61 -1.41 4.76
C MET A 72 -12.80 -0.30 5.81
N PHE A 73 -11.89 -0.21 6.79
CA PHE A 73 -11.84 0.88 7.77
C PHE A 73 -10.69 1.84 7.44
N PRO A 74 -10.84 3.15 7.70
CA PRO A 74 -9.79 4.13 7.45
C PRO A 74 -8.45 3.77 8.11
N GLY A 75 -7.38 3.81 7.32
CA GLY A 75 -6.03 3.47 7.75
C GLY A 75 -5.66 1.99 7.67
N ASP A 76 -6.61 1.11 7.37
CA ASP A 76 -6.32 -0.30 7.15
C ASP A 76 -5.59 -0.51 5.82
N PHE A 77 -4.69 -1.47 5.82
CA PHE A 77 -3.96 -1.90 4.65
C PHE A 77 -4.45 -3.29 4.21
N LEU A 78 -4.88 -3.41 2.97
CA LEU A 78 -5.41 -4.63 2.39
C LEU A 78 -4.55 -5.11 1.23
N LEU A 79 -4.43 -6.43 1.08
CA LEU A 79 -3.73 -7.10 -0.02
C LEU A 79 -4.71 -7.74 -0.98
N THR A 80 -4.41 -7.62 -2.26
CA THR A 80 -4.96 -8.45 -3.33
C THR A 80 -3.80 -9.00 -4.14
N PRO A 81 -3.21 -10.12 -3.70
CA PRO A 81 -2.06 -10.70 -4.36
C PRO A 81 -2.39 -11.18 -5.77
N GLY A 82 -1.40 -11.23 -6.62
CA GLY A 82 -1.54 -11.69 -7.99
C GLY A 82 -2.19 -13.06 -8.09
N TRP A 83 -3.16 -13.17 -8.99
CA TRP A 83 -3.95 -14.37 -9.29
C TRP A 83 -4.91 -14.83 -8.18
N CYS A 84 -5.12 -14.02 -7.12
CA CYS A 84 -6.21 -14.23 -6.17
C CYS A 84 -7.52 -13.68 -6.75
N TRP A 85 -8.60 -14.43 -6.63
CA TRP A 85 -9.94 -13.93 -6.92
C TRP A 85 -10.29 -12.80 -5.96
N HIS A 86 -10.83 -11.71 -6.49
CA HIS A 86 -11.27 -10.61 -5.64
C HIS A 86 -12.44 -9.84 -6.24
N GLU A 87 -13.23 -9.28 -5.35
CA GLU A 87 -14.39 -8.45 -5.63
C GLU A 87 -14.56 -7.37 -4.57
N HIS A 88 -15.40 -6.39 -4.83
CA HIS A 88 -15.75 -5.35 -3.86
C HIS A 88 -17.26 -5.16 -3.83
N SER A 89 -17.80 -4.99 -2.65
CA SER A 89 -19.21 -4.62 -2.43
C SER A 89 -19.32 -3.53 -1.37
N HIS A 90 -20.41 -2.77 -1.40
CA HIS A 90 -20.63 -1.69 -0.45
C HIS A 90 -22.12 -1.56 -0.12
N ASP A 91 -22.50 -1.93 1.10
CA ASP A 91 -23.85 -1.82 1.63
C ASP A 91 -24.03 -0.74 2.70
N GLY A 92 -23.01 0.12 2.87
CA GLY A 92 -23.02 1.24 3.81
C GLY A 92 -23.75 2.47 3.29
N LYS A 93 -23.54 3.61 3.96
CA LYS A 93 -24.19 4.87 3.65
C LYS A 93 -23.28 5.94 3.03
N GLY A 94 -22.03 5.94 3.39
CA GLY A 94 -21.02 6.85 2.87
C GLY A 94 -20.27 6.24 1.69
N ARG A 95 -19.41 7.02 1.02
CA ARG A 95 -18.50 6.48 0.02
C ARG A 95 -17.35 5.73 0.71
N ALA A 96 -16.80 4.75 0.05
CA ALA A 96 -15.52 4.16 0.39
C ALA A 96 -14.46 4.67 -0.61
N VAL A 97 -13.31 5.14 -0.09
CA VAL A 97 -12.20 5.67 -0.87
C VAL A 97 -10.91 5.00 -0.42
N TRP A 98 -10.11 4.54 -1.37
CA TRP A 98 -8.81 3.95 -1.07
C TRP A 98 -7.75 4.33 -2.10
N LEU A 99 -6.50 4.38 -1.64
CA LEU A 99 -5.34 4.36 -2.51
C LEU A 99 -5.12 2.91 -2.96
N ASP A 100 -5.06 2.70 -4.25
CA ASP A 100 -4.78 1.41 -4.88
C ASP A 100 -3.43 1.49 -5.58
N ALA A 101 -2.52 0.58 -5.30
CA ALA A 101 -1.22 0.55 -5.94
C ALA A 101 -0.92 -0.84 -6.49
N LEU A 102 -0.40 -0.88 -7.72
CA LEU A 102 -0.13 -2.11 -8.46
C LEU A 102 1.29 -2.08 -9.04
N ASP A 103 1.92 -3.25 -9.10
CA ASP A 103 3.21 -3.46 -9.78
C ASP A 103 3.06 -3.53 -11.32
N ALA A 104 2.04 -2.87 -11.86
CA ALA A 104 1.60 -2.99 -13.24
C ALA A 104 2.67 -2.64 -14.27
N GLN A 105 3.48 -1.60 -14.01
CA GLN A 105 4.54 -1.21 -14.95
C GLN A 105 5.67 -2.24 -14.97
N LEU A 106 6.02 -2.81 -13.82
CA LEU A 106 7.01 -3.88 -13.73
C LEU A 106 6.53 -5.11 -14.51
N GLN A 107 5.30 -5.58 -14.27
CA GLN A 107 4.74 -6.75 -14.95
C GLN A 107 4.52 -6.52 -16.44
N ARG A 108 4.14 -5.31 -16.85
CA ARG A 108 4.07 -4.94 -18.27
C ARG A 108 5.43 -5.08 -18.96
N HIS A 109 6.49 -4.61 -18.29
CA HIS A 109 7.86 -4.71 -18.81
C HIS A 109 8.33 -6.17 -18.93
N LEU A 110 7.93 -7.01 -17.97
CA LEU A 110 8.23 -8.44 -17.95
C LEU A 110 7.28 -9.28 -18.80
N CYS A 111 6.27 -8.68 -19.44
CA CYS A 111 5.23 -9.35 -20.25
C CYS A 111 4.50 -10.47 -19.48
N THR A 112 4.24 -10.28 -18.19
CA THR A 112 3.59 -11.25 -17.32
C THR A 112 2.14 -10.89 -16.97
N ASN A 113 1.61 -9.78 -17.51
CA ASN A 113 0.27 -9.32 -17.23
C ASN A 113 -0.80 -10.25 -17.84
N GLU A 114 -1.74 -10.68 -17.01
CA GLU A 114 -2.85 -11.56 -17.37
C GLU A 114 -4.09 -11.16 -16.57
N PHE A 115 -5.26 -11.25 -17.18
CA PHE A 115 -6.55 -10.91 -16.56
C PHE A 115 -7.60 -11.97 -16.88
N GLU A 116 -8.42 -12.34 -15.89
CA GLU A 116 -9.54 -13.26 -16.04
C GLU A 116 -10.77 -12.69 -15.34
N PRO A 117 -11.89 -12.49 -16.08
CA PRO A 117 -13.17 -12.11 -15.47
C PRO A 117 -13.73 -13.32 -14.70
N GLY A 118 -14.36 -13.05 -13.57
CA GLY A 118 -15.00 -14.06 -12.75
C GLY A 118 -16.42 -14.41 -13.22
N PRO A 119 -17.06 -15.33 -12.48
CA PRO A 119 -18.47 -15.65 -12.71
C PRO A 119 -19.34 -14.39 -12.51
N SER A 120 -20.52 -14.39 -13.12
CA SER A 120 -21.46 -13.26 -13.04
C SER A 120 -22.05 -13.03 -11.63
N ASN A 121 -21.92 -14.00 -10.75
CA ASN A 121 -22.42 -13.95 -9.38
C ASN A 121 -21.25 -13.69 -8.41
N ASP A 122 -21.58 -13.03 -7.29
CA ASP A 122 -20.66 -12.82 -6.20
C ASP A 122 -20.07 -14.14 -5.70
N MET A 123 -18.79 -14.13 -5.36
CA MET A 123 -18.16 -15.31 -4.78
C MET A 123 -18.48 -15.35 -3.28
N PRO A 124 -19.10 -16.40 -2.77
CA PRO A 124 -19.47 -16.45 -1.35
C PRO A 124 -18.23 -16.48 -0.47
N PRO A 125 -18.23 -15.76 0.67
CA PRO A 125 -17.17 -15.87 1.65
C PRO A 125 -16.98 -17.33 2.08
N SER A 126 -15.77 -17.83 2.03
CA SER A 126 -15.41 -19.20 2.39
C SER A 126 -14.44 -19.28 3.58
N ARG A 127 -13.90 -18.16 4.02
CA ARG A 127 -12.96 -18.05 5.15
C ARG A 127 -13.33 -16.88 6.05
N SER A 128 -12.98 -16.99 7.34
CA SER A 128 -12.96 -15.86 8.24
C SER A 128 -11.62 -15.13 8.12
N GLU A 129 -11.63 -13.80 8.21
CA GLU A 129 -10.44 -12.97 8.38
C GLU A 129 -9.59 -13.45 9.56
N ASP A 130 -10.24 -13.84 10.66
CA ASP A 130 -9.58 -14.30 11.90
C ASP A 130 -8.71 -15.54 11.70
N ALA A 131 -8.97 -16.33 10.67
CA ALA A 131 -8.19 -17.54 10.40
C ALA A 131 -6.70 -17.27 10.15
N SER A 132 -6.35 -16.07 9.71
CA SER A 132 -4.96 -15.68 9.40
C SER A 132 -4.48 -14.46 10.19
N ALA A 133 -5.36 -13.81 10.95
CA ALA A 133 -5.07 -12.53 11.60
C ALA A 133 -4.34 -12.65 12.95
N ALA A 134 -4.25 -13.85 13.53
CA ALA A 134 -3.62 -14.06 14.84
C ALA A 134 -2.08 -14.03 14.70
N ALA A 135 -1.45 -13.02 15.31
CA ALA A 135 0.00 -12.91 15.33
C ALA A 135 0.66 -14.14 15.98
N GLY A 136 1.63 -14.73 15.30
CA GLY A 136 2.40 -15.87 15.78
C GLY A 136 1.71 -17.24 15.63
N VAL A 137 0.51 -17.31 15.06
CA VAL A 137 -0.19 -18.57 14.72
C VAL A 137 -0.64 -18.53 13.27
N THR A 138 -0.40 -19.61 12.55
CA THR A 138 -0.81 -19.76 11.15
C THR A 138 -1.46 -21.13 10.96
N PRO A 139 -2.66 -21.21 10.34
CA PRO A 139 -3.27 -22.49 10.02
C PRO A 139 -2.39 -23.31 9.08
N LEU A 140 -2.18 -24.59 9.35
CA LEU A 140 -1.30 -25.46 8.57
C LEU A 140 -1.77 -25.63 7.12
N ASN A 141 -3.06 -25.61 6.89
CA ASN A 141 -3.65 -25.69 5.54
C ASN A 141 -3.50 -24.41 4.70
N LEU A 142 -3.00 -23.31 5.29
CA LEU A 142 -2.63 -22.08 4.59
C LEU A 142 -1.13 -21.98 4.30
N GLN A 143 -0.34 -22.96 4.75
CA GLN A 143 1.10 -23.05 4.45
C GLN A 143 1.33 -23.55 3.01
N GLU A 144 0.69 -22.89 2.05
CA GLU A 144 1.09 -23.03 0.67
C GLU A 144 2.34 -22.20 0.41
N ASP A 145 3.18 -22.65 -0.52
CA ASP A 145 4.39 -21.93 -0.92
C ASP A 145 4.05 -20.70 -1.78
N LYS A 146 3.34 -19.77 -1.16
CA LYS A 146 2.93 -18.51 -1.80
C LYS A 146 3.91 -17.39 -1.47
N PRO A 147 4.27 -16.55 -2.45
CA PRO A 147 5.20 -15.44 -2.24
C PRO A 147 4.60 -14.25 -1.47
N TYR A 148 3.34 -14.31 -1.09
CA TYR A 148 2.61 -13.26 -0.41
C TYR A 148 2.09 -13.70 0.97
N SER A 149 1.74 -12.74 1.80
CA SER A 149 1.18 -12.99 3.14
C SER A 149 -0.18 -13.67 3.07
N PRO A 150 -0.48 -14.63 3.95
CA PRO A 150 -1.82 -15.16 4.14
C PRO A 150 -2.77 -14.18 4.85
N ILE A 151 -2.24 -13.08 5.41
CA ILE A 151 -3.01 -12.00 6.02
C ILE A 151 -3.39 -11.01 4.94
N PHE A 152 -4.68 -10.90 4.61
CA PHE A 152 -5.14 -9.97 3.58
C PHE A 152 -5.53 -8.59 4.11
N ARG A 153 -5.69 -8.43 5.42
CA ARG A 153 -5.95 -7.14 6.07
C ARG A 153 -5.05 -6.92 7.29
N TYR A 154 -4.44 -5.76 7.34
CA TYR A 154 -3.62 -5.27 8.45
C TYR A 154 -4.31 -4.04 9.08
N PRO A 155 -4.99 -4.21 10.23
CA PRO A 155 -5.69 -3.11 10.89
C PRO A 155 -4.75 -2.00 11.36
N LEU A 156 -5.13 -0.73 11.15
CA LEU A 156 -4.33 0.43 11.56
C LEU A 156 -3.97 0.40 13.04
N SER A 157 -4.90 -0.03 13.92
CA SER A 157 -4.67 -0.10 15.37
C SER A 157 -3.42 -0.91 15.71
N ARG A 158 -3.24 -2.08 15.08
CA ARG A 158 -2.06 -2.94 15.29
C ARG A 158 -0.77 -2.29 14.84
N VAL A 159 -0.84 -1.52 13.75
CA VAL A 159 0.31 -0.80 13.19
C VAL A 159 0.70 0.36 14.10
N VAL A 160 -0.27 1.09 14.63
CA VAL A 160 -0.04 2.20 15.57
C VAL A 160 0.53 1.69 16.89
N ASP A 161 0.00 0.58 17.42
CA ASP A 161 0.53 -0.06 18.62
C ASP A 161 2.01 -0.44 18.44
N ALA A 162 2.33 -1.08 17.31
CA ALA A 162 3.71 -1.46 16.99
C ALA A 162 4.65 -0.24 16.86
N LEU A 163 4.20 0.82 16.16
CA LEU A 163 4.97 2.07 16.04
C LEU A 163 5.19 2.74 17.40
N GLY A 164 4.18 2.72 18.27
CA GLY A 164 4.26 3.31 19.61
C GLY A 164 5.23 2.57 20.54
N ALA A 165 5.30 1.25 20.39
CA ALA A 165 6.10 0.39 21.25
C ALA A 165 7.61 0.39 20.92
N MET A 166 8.00 0.84 19.71
CA MET A 166 9.41 0.74 19.29
C MET A 166 10.16 2.05 19.43
N PRO A 167 11.47 2.00 19.77
CA PRO A 167 12.31 3.18 19.76
C PRO A 167 12.53 3.70 18.35
N ALA A 168 12.89 4.98 18.22
CA ALA A 168 13.36 5.51 16.96
C ALA A 168 14.66 4.82 16.53
N ALA A 169 14.81 4.59 15.23
CA ALA A 169 16.06 4.11 14.65
C ALA A 169 17.16 5.19 14.73
N ALA A 170 18.40 4.82 14.38
CA ALA A 170 19.55 5.73 14.43
C ALA A 170 19.40 6.98 13.54
N ASP A 171 18.54 6.92 12.54
CA ASP A 171 18.17 8.05 11.67
C ASP A 171 17.06 8.95 12.27
N GLY A 172 16.55 8.62 13.45
CA GLY A 172 15.49 9.32 14.15
C GLY A 172 14.08 8.95 13.72
N LEU A 173 13.92 8.07 12.71
CA LEU A 173 12.62 7.64 12.21
C LEU A 173 12.13 6.40 12.95
N ARG A 174 10.86 6.37 13.36
CA ARG A 174 10.18 5.13 13.73
C ARG A 174 9.49 4.59 12.48
N ARG A 175 9.68 3.31 12.21
CA ARG A 175 9.06 2.65 11.05
C ARG A 175 8.72 1.21 11.35
N VAL A 176 7.58 0.73 10.86
CA VAL A 176 7.22 -0.66 10.82
C VAL A 176 6.97 -1.10 9.40
N ARG A 177 7.32 -2.34 9.09
CA ARG A 177 7.10 -2.98 7.79
C ARG A 177 5.85 -3.84 7.87
N TYR A 178 5.02 -3.81 6.86
CA TYR A 178 3.97 -4.80 6.66
C TYR A 178 4.62 -6.10 6.16
N THR A 179 4.53 -7.16 6.93
CA THR A 179 5.30 -8.38 6.70
C THR A 179 4.40 -9.57 6.38
N ASN A 180 4.95 -10.49 5.61
CA ASN A 180 4.44 -11.86 5.54
C ASN A 180 4.93 -12.62 6.79
N PRO A 181 4.04 -13.06 7.69
CA PRO A 181 4.44 -13.73 8.93
C PRO A 181 5.12 -15.08 8.72
N LEU A 182 4.94 -15.70 7.54
CA LEU A 182 5.57 -16.98 7.21
C LEU A 182 7.06 -16.84 6.87
N THR A 183 7.45 -15.69 6.33
CA THR A 183 8.81 -15.47 5.82
C THR A 183 9.57 -14.35 6.53
N GLY A 184 8.86 -13.46 7.25
CA GLY A 184 9.41 -12.20 7.77
C GLY A 184 9.75 -11.17 6.66
N GLY A 185 9.53 -11.53 5.41
CA GLY A 185 9.72 -10.67 4.25
C GLY A 185 8.55 -9.70 4.00
N PRO A 186 8.49 -9.04 2.83
CA PRO A 186 7.40 -8.15 2.47
C PRO A 186 6.06 -8.88 2.46
N ALA A 187 4.98 -8.16 2.76
CA ALA A 187 3.63 -8.75 2.72
C ALA A 187 3.26 -9.26 1.32
N MET A 188 3.84 -8.67 0.29
CA MET A 188 3.57 -9.00 -1.10
C MET A 188 4.83 -8.83 -1.95
N PRO A 189 5.07 -9.68 -2.97
CA PRO A 189 6.17 -9.48 -3.90
C PRO A 189 5.92 -8.24 -4.77
N GLY A 190 7.00 -7.59 -5.20
CA GLY A 190 6.94 -6.46 -6.14
C GLY A 190 6.70 -5.10 -5.52
N VAL A 191 5.98 -5.01 -4.41
CA VAL A 191 5.76 -3.76 -3.67
C VAL A 191 5.94 -4.01 -2.17
N ASP A 192 6.81 -3.24 -1.55
CA ASP A 192 7.06 -3.26 -0.11
C ASP A 192 6.39 -2.05 0.55
N CYS A 193 5.87 -2.22 1.76
CA CYS A 193 5.09 -1.20 2.44
C CYS A 193 5.53 -1.00 3.88
N TYR A 194 5.51 0.26 4.29
CA TYR A 194 5.89 0.70 5.62
C TYR A 194 4.91 1.72 6.18
N MET A 195 4.77 1.75 7.49
CA MET A 195 4.23 2.90 8.20
C MET A 195 5.37 3.62 8.91
N LEU A 196 5.48 4.92 8.65
CA LEU A 196 6.53 5.78 9.19
C LEU A 196 5.93 6.77 10.18
N ALA A 197 6.66 7.07 11.27
CA ALA A 197 6.37 8.16 12.17
C ALA A 197 7.61 9.08 12.27
N PRO A 198 7.65 10.16 11.49
CA PRO A 198 8.73 11.15 11.57
C PRO A 198 8.77 11.80 12.96
N PRO A 199 9.95 12.19 13.45
CA PRO A 199 10.07 12.85 14.74
C PRO A 199 9.43 14.25 14.68
N HIS A 200 8.72 14.60 15.78
CA HIS A 200 8.12 15.92 15.94
C HIS A 200 9.22 16.99 16.12
N GLU A 201 9.11 18.06 15.34
CA GLU A 201 10.01 19.24 15.37
C GLU A 201 11.51 18.95 15.11
N ARG A 202 11.84 17.70 14.79
CA ARG A 202 13.22 17.30 14.49
C ARG A 202 13.32 16.70 13.11
N GLN A 203 14.41 16.97 12.41
CA GLN A 203 14.69 16.38 11.11
C GLN A 203 15.26 14.98 11.29
N THR A 204 14.80 14.01 10.49
CA THR A 204 15.50 12.72 10.38
C THR A 204 16.86 12.89 9.74
N ARG A 205 17.76 11.95 9.95
CA ARG A 205 19.00 11.87 9.18
C ARG A 205 18.66 11.71 7.69
N ALA A 206 19.34 12.43 6.83
CA ALA A 206 19.06 12.38 5.40
C ALA A 206 19.45 11.01 4.82
N TYR A 207 18.57 10.47 3.99
CA TYR A 207 18.65 9.16 3.37
C TYR A 207 18.50 9.29 1.86
N ARG A 208 19.21 8.47 1.10
CA ARG A 208 19.13 8.41 -0.36
C ARG A 208 19.04 6.97 -0.84
N THR A 209 18.17 6.71 -1.83
CA THR A 209 18.00 5.39 -2.44
C THR A 209 17.74 5.50 -3.94
N ASN A 210 18.01 4.42 -4.66
CA ASN A 210 17.60 4.26 -6.05
C ASN A 210 16.24 3.57 -6.21
N ALA A 211 15.58 3.19 -5.12
CA ALA A 211 14.21 2.67 -5.15
C ALA A 211 13.20 3.78 -5.44
N ASN A 212 12.08 3.43 -6.06
CA ASN A 212 10.93 4.30 -6.16
C ASN A 212 10.19 4.31 -4.82
N MET A 213 9.77 5.47 -4.38
CA MET A 213 9.02 5.63 -3.14
C MET A 213 7.84 6.58 -3.34
N MET A 214 6.72 6.25 -2.74
CA MET A 214 5.55 7.14 -2.63
C MET A 214 5.03 7.13 -1.21
N CYS A 215 4.47 8.24 -0.78
CA CYS A 215 3.87 8.40 0.54
C CYS A 215 2.43 8.87 0.43
N LEU A 216 1.57 8.34 1.30
CA LEU A 216 0.28 8.88 1.65
C LEU A 216 0.36 9.36 3.10
N VAL A 217 -0.05 10.60 3.37
CA VAL A 217 -0.14 11.12 4.73
C VAL A 217 -1.39 10.58 5.41
N VAL A 218 -1.20 9.68 6.37
CA VAL A 218 -2.29 9.00 7.09
C VAL A 218 -2.86 9.90 8.18
N GLU A 219 -1.97 10.60 8.89
CA GLU A 219 -2.33 11.49 10.00
C GLU A 219 -1.32 12.63 10.11
N GLY A 220 -1.78 13.77 10.60
CA GLY A 220 -0.94 14.92 10.93
C GLY A 220 -0.43 15.69 9.72
N GLU A 221 0.61 16.50 9.97
CA GLU A 221 1.25 17.37 8.99
C GLU A 221 2.76 17.49 9.24
N GLY A 222 3.51 17.93 8.22
CA GLY A 222 4.93 18.09 8.32
C GLY A 222 5.60 18.50 7.01
N ALA A 223 6.90 18.26 6.92
CA ALA A 223 7.69 18.57 5.74
C ALA A 223 8.74 17.52 5.44
N SER A 224 9.00 17.33 4.15
CA SER A 224 10.12 16.53 3.65
C SER A 224 11.11 17.45 2.92
N GLN A 225 12.37 17.41 3.35
CA GLN A 225 13.45 18.03 2.59
C GLN A 225 13.89 17.07 1.50
N ILE A 226 13.88 17.49 0.25
CA ILE A 226 14.24 16.70 -0.93
C ILE A 226 15.31 17.47 -1.70
N GLY A 227 16.57 17.10 -1.55
CA GLY A 227 17.68 17.94 -2.01
C GLY A 227 17.60 19.33 -1.38
N ASP A 228 17.51 20.36 -2.21
CA ASP A 228 17.40 21.75 -1.78
C ASP A 228 15.93 22.23 -1.63
N GLU A 229 14.96 21.38 -1.94
CA GLU A 229 13.55 21.74 -1.94
C GLU A 229 12.82 21.20 -0.70
N THR A 230 11.84 21.95 -0.21
CA THR A 230 10.99 21.55 0.91
C THR A 230 9.57 21.31 0.43
N LEU A 231 9.12 20.06 0.55
CA LEU A 231 7.75 19.66 0.32
C LEU A 231 6.99 19.63 1.65
N ARG A 232 5.98 20.50 1.83
CA ARG A 232 5.04 20.43 2.95
C ARG A 232 3.91 19.49 2.64
N TRP A 233 3.47 18.74 3.62
CA TRP A 233 2.39 17.78 3.48
C TRP A 233 1.48 17.76 4.70
N ARG A 234 0.23 17.37 4.48
CA ARG A 234 -0.82 17.20 5.49
C ARG A 234 -1.67 15.97 5.18
N LYS A 235 -2.52 15.57 6.11
CA LYS A 235 -3.41 14.42 6.00
C LYS A 235 -4.08 14.32 4.62
N ASN A 236 -4.04 13.12 4.04
CA ASN A 236 -4.53 12.71 2.72
C ASN A 236 -3.69 13.21 1.52
N ASP A 237 -2.61 13.96 1.73
CA ASP A 237 -1.69 14.25 0.63
C ASP A 237 -0.98 12.97 0.16
N ILE A 238 -0.80 12.84 -1.15
CA ILE A 238 -0.06 11.76 -1.80
C ILE A 238 1.07 12.38 -2.60
N PHE A 239 2.28 11.92 -2.38
CA PHE A 239 3.45 12.44 -3.06
C PHE A 239 4.50 11.37 -3.34
N SER A 240 5.28 11.56 -4.41
CA SER A 240 6.44 10.73 -4.73
C SER A 240 7.72 11.33 -4.16
N LEU A 241 8.63 10.44 -3.77
CA LEU A 241 9.98 10.81 -3.34
C LEU A 241 10.94 10.43 -4.46
N PRO A 242 11.64 11.40 -5.09
CA PRO A 242 12.45 11.14 -6.26
C PRO A 242 13.70 10.34 -5.91
N ARG A 243 14.02 9.36 -6.76
CA ARG A 243 15.20 8.51 -6.62
C ARG A 243 16.50 9.33 -6.68
N GLY A 244 17.47 8.91 -5.88
CA GLY A 244 18.81 9.49 -5.90
C GLY A 244 18.94 10.84 -5.22
N HIS A 245 17.86 11.42 -4.70
CA HIS A 245 17.91 12.65 -3.90
C HIS A 245 18.08 12.32 -2.42
N TRP A 246 18.75 13.23 -1.71
CA TRP A 246 18.80 13.19 -0.26
C TRP A 246 17.46 13.62 0.31
N ILE A 247 16.86 12.76 1.13
CA ILE A 247 15.52 12.95 1.68
C ILE A 247 15.60 12.87 3.20
N SER A 248 14.93 13.78 3.87
CA SER A 248 14.69 13.72 5.31
C SER A 248 13.30 14.24 5.63
N HIS A 249 12.74 13.80 6.75
CA HIS A 249 11.37 14.11 7.15
C HIS A 249 11.34 14.80 8.51
N ARG A 250 10.38 15.70 8.71
CA ARG A 250 10.07 16.34 9.98
C ARG A 250 8.57 16.42 10.14
N ALA A 251 8.04 15.91 11.23
CA ALA A 251 6.66 16.15 11.60
C ALA A 251 6.49 17.54 12.23
N GLU A 252 5.41 18.24 11.88
CA GLU A 252 4.97 19.51 12.50
C GLU A 252 3.83 19.24 13.49
N SER A 253 3.20 18.06 13.44
CA SER A 253 2.27 17.54 14.46
C SER A 253 2.82 16.29 15.13
N GLY A 254 2.47 16.06 16.40
CA GLY A 254 2.99 14.94 17.19
C GLY A 254 2.47 13.56 16.80
N ASP A 255 1.42 13.51 16.02
CA ASP A 255 0.72 12.29 15.56
C ASP A 255 1.00 11.90 14.12
N ALA A 256 1.87 12.61 13.42
CA ALA A 256 2.12 12.44 11.99
C ALA A 256 2.54 11.01 11.64
N LYS A 257 1.88 10.46 10.61
CA LYS A 257 2.14 9.12 10.07
C LYS A 257 2.09 9.15 8.55
N LEU A 258 3.06 8.50 7.92
CA LEU A 258 3.14 8.32 6.48
C LEU A 258 3.06 6.84 6.14
N PHE A 259 2.10 6.46 5.32
CA PHE A 259 2.12 5.15 4.66
C PHE A 259 3.03 5.27 3.44
N GLN A 260 4.10 4.47 3.40
CA GLN A 260 5.07 4.46 2.31
C GLN A 260 4.99 3.15 1.54
N LEU A 261 4.96 3.24 0.23
CA LEU A 261 5.09 2.11 -0.70
C LEU A 261 6.35 2.29 -1.56
N THR A 262 7.02 1.17 -1.91
CA THR A 262 8.31 1.17 -2.60
C THR A 262 8.56 -0.16 -3.33
N ASP A 263 9.37 -0.12 -4.38
CA ASP A 263 9.90 -1.31 -5.07
C ASP A 263 11.26 -1.79 -4.51
N ARG A 264 11.60 -1.34 -3.31
CA ARG A 264 12.87 -1.61 -2.63
C ARG A 264 13.24 -3.10 -2.63
N GLU A 265 12.28 -3.95 -2.29
CA GLU A 265 12.52 -5.40 -2.19
C GLU A 265 12.86 -6.04 -3.54
N VAL A 266 12.27 -5.57 -4.63
CA VAL A 266 12.62 -6.02 -5.99
C VAL A 266 14.09 -5.73 -6.28
N LEU A 267 14.53 -4.50 -5.99
CA LEU A 267 15.92 -4.10 -6.21
C LEU A 267 16.87 -4.87 -5.29
N ALA A 268 16.49 -5.11 -4.05
CA ALA A 268 17.29 -5.86 -3.08
C ALA A 268 17.51 -7.30 -3.54
N ARG A 269 16.44 -7.99 -3.99
CA ARG A 269 16.51 -9.38 -4.47
C ARG A 269 17.36 -9.55 -5.74
N LEU A 270 17.45 -8.50 -6.55
CA LEU A 270 18.23 -8.49 -7.78
C LEU A 270 19.67 -7.93 -7.56
N ASP A 271 20.04 -7.60 -6.34
CA ASP A 271 21.31 -6.93 -5.99
C ASP A 271 21.51 -5.57 -6.70
N TYR A 272 20.43 -4.90 -7.02
CA TYR A 272 20.43 -3.58 -7.65
C TYR A 272 20.22 -2.43 -6.65
N LEU A 273 19.83 -2.74 -5.42
CA LEU A 273 19.56 -1.73 -4.40
C LEU A 273 20.83 -0.95 -4.02
N ARG A 274 20.70 0.36 -3.96
CA ARG A 274 21.74 1.26 -3.44
C ARG A 274 21.09 2.23 -2.47
N GLU A 275 21.57 2.22 -1.23
CA GLU A 275 21.02 3.01 -0.12
C GLU A 275 22.16 3.59 0.70
N GLU A 276 22.02 4.82 1.12
CA GLU A 276 23.00 5.47 1.99
C GLU A 276 22.36 6.52 2.90
N PHE A 277 23.00 6.76 4.02
CA PHE A 277 22.68 7.85 4.93
C PHE A 277 23.79 8.92 4.86
N ARG A 278 23.39 10.18 4.89
CA ARG A 278 24.34 11.28 4.97
C ARG A 278 25.05 11.24 6.33
N GLY A 279 26.36 11.38 6.32
CA GLY A 279 27.20 11.36 7.53
C GLY A 279 26.90 12.49 8.51
#